data_d64cbcac9654afccc3f8d6d319b730ee
#
_entry.id   d64cbcac9654afccc3f8d6d319b730ee
#
_cell.length_a   1.000
_cell.length_b   1.000
_cell.length_c   1.000
_cell.angle_alpha   90.00
_cell.angle_beta   90.00
_cell.angle_gamma   90.00
#
_symmetry.space_group_name_H-M   'P 1'
#
loop_
_entity.id
_entity.type
_entity.pdbx_description
1 polymer ?
#
loop_
_entity_poly.entity_id
_entity_poly.type
_entity_poly.pdbx_seq_one_letter_code
_entity_poly.pdbx_strand_id
1 'polypeptide(L)'
;MVVRYGNGQVKEKMSDIEKKWMDQLVKHKDLLFFVIISILGMVMRQQGRDFISADMRDFLILWYDSIKAQGGLRSLKEQVGDYNLLYQTLVAFMTYLPGSCVQYYKALSIVFDYWLAFASALLVARLSGEACFHRKFQMAYAVVLLLPTVVLNSVYWG
;
A
#
# COMPACT_ATOMS: atom_id res chain seq x y z
N MET A 1 31.98 10.75 28.31
CA MET A 1 33.38 10.56 28.70
C MET A 1 34.18 10.21 27.43
N VAL A 2 35.02 11.10 26.95
CA VAL A 2 35.80 10.92 25.71
C VAL A 2 37.15 10.27 26.08
N VAL A 3 37.44 9.10 25.52
CA VAL A 3 38.74 8.43 25.74
C VAL A 3 39.55 8.60 24.47
N ARG A 4 40.70 9.34 24.55
CA ARG A 4 41.65 9.49 23.45
C ARG A 4 42.58 8.30 23.40
N TYR A 5 42.64 7.61 22.28
CA TYR A 5 43.65 6.61 21.97
C TYR A 5 44.70 7.17 20.99
N GLY A 6 45.94 6.73 21.11
CA GLY A 6 47.15 7.28 20.53
C GLY A 6 47.30 7.36 19.00
N ASN A 7 46.27 7.32 18.21
CA ASN A 7 46.29 7.57 16.76
C ASN A 7 45.18 8.54 16.30
N GLY A 8 44.78 9.48 17.15
CA GLY A 8 43.92 10.58 16.73
C GLY A 8 42.45 10.20 16.41
N GLN A 9 42.04 8.96 16.61
CA GLN A 9 40.66 8.55 16.47
C GLN A 9 39.91 8.68 17.80
N VAL A 10 38.97 9.60 17.84
CA VAL A 10 38.02 9.73 18.95
C VAL A 10 36.94 8.66 18.75
N LYS A 11 37.02 7.55 19.49
CA LYS A 11 35.90 6.60 19.60
C LYS A 11 34.99 7.10 20.70
N GLU A 12 33.87 7.66 20.30
CA GLU A 12 32.77 8.00 21.23
C GLU A 12 32.19 6.71 21.82
N LYS A 13 32.25 6.58 23.15
CA LYS A 13 31.71 5.41 23.83
C LYS A 13 30.21 5.59 23.94
N MET A 14 29.46 4.89 23.12
CA MET A 14 27.99 4.85 23.20
C MET A 14 27.53 4.51 24.63
N SER A 15 26.51 5.23 25.10
CA SER A 15 25.87 4.93 26.39
C SER A 15 25.19 3.55 26.37
N ASP A 16 24.99 2.94 27.54
CA ASP A 16 24.30 1.64 27.60
C ASP A 16 22.85 1.70 27.09
N ILE A 17 22.23 2.88 27.19
CA ILE A 17 20.90 3.15 26.64
C ILE A 17 20.94 3.13 25.10
N GLU A 18 21.92 3.81 24.48
CA GLU A 18 22.10 3.83 23.02
C GLU A 18 22.38 2.44 22.45
N LYS A 19 23.20 1.64 23.13
CA LYS A 19 23.44 0.25 22.75
C LYS A 19 22.16 -0.57 22.76
N LYS A 20 21.38 -0.47 23.84
CA LYS A 20 20.11 -1.19 23.97
C LYS A 20 19.12 -0.81 22.87
N TRP A 21 19.02 0.48 22.53
CA TRP A 21 18.19 0.95 21.42
C TRP A 21 18.70 0.44 20.07
N MET A 22 20.00 0.47 19.85
CA MET A 22 20.61 -0.03 18.62
C MET A 22 20.37 -1.53 18.45
N ASP A 23 20.52 -2.32 19.49
CA ASP A 23 20.27 -3.76 19.47
C ASP A 23 18.80 -4.08 19.16
N GLN A 24 17.87 -3.31 19.72
CA GLN A 24 16.45 -3.43 19.40
C GLN A 24 16.14 -3.07 17.94
N LEU A 25 16.71 -1.98 17.42
CA LEU A 25 16.55 -1.57 16.02
C LEU A 25 17.09 -2.64 15.07
N VAL A 26 18.27 -3.18 15.35
CA VAL A 26 18.88 -4.24 14.52
C VAL A 26 18.04 -5.52 14.57
N LYS A 27 17.49 -5.87 15.73
CA LYS A 27 16.63 -7.05 15.89
C LYS A 27 15.34 -6.93 15.07
N HIS A 28 14.76 -5.73 14.96
CA HIS A 28 13.50 -5.49 14.28
C HIS A 28 13.63 -4.77 12.93
N LYS A 29 14.85 -4.70 12.37
CA LYS A 29 15.13 -3.97 11.13
C LYS A 29 14.22 -4.32 9.96
N ASP A 30 13.88 -5.60 9.82
CA ASP A 30 13.06 -6.08 8.71
C ASP A 30 11.60 -5.62 8.86
N LEU A 31 11.08 -5.67 10.09
CA LEU A 31 9.76 -5.14 10.41
C LEU A 31 9.70 -3.63 10.23
N LEU A 32 10.72 -2.91 10.73
CA LEU A 32 10.82 -1.46 10.59
C LEU A 32 10.86 -1.04 9.13
N PHE A 33 11.64 -1.72 8.30
CA PHE A 33 11.67 -1.48 6.86
C PHE A 33 10.28 -1.63 6.23
N PHE A 34 9.61 -2.75 6.52
CA PHE A 34 8.27 -3.02 6.00
C PHE A 34 7.27 -1.94 6.41
N VAL A 35 7.26 -1.54 7.69
CA VAL A 35 6.38 -0.49 8.22
C VAL A 35 6.66 0.86 7.57
N ILE A 36 7.94 1.25 7.46
CA ILE A 36 8.35 2.54 6.86
C ILE A 36 7.92 2.61 5.39
N ILE A 37 8.19 1.56 4.60
CA ILE A 37 7.81 1.52 3.19
C ILE A 37 6.27 1.52 3.03
N SER A 38 5.55 0.82 3.90
CA SER A 38 4.08 0.82 3.89
C SER A 38 3.52 2.21 4.21
N ILE A 39 4.05 2.89 5.22
CA ILE A 39 3.65 4.25 5.56
C ILE A 39 3.97 5.21 4.40
N LEU A 40 5.17 5.13 3.83
CA LEU A 40 5.56 5.97 2.70
C LEU A 40 4.61 5.75 1.51
N GLY A 41 4.32 4.50 1.16
CA GLY A 41 3.36 4.15 0.12
C GLY A 41 1.96 4.72 0.38
N MET A 42 1.50 4.73 1.64
CA MET A 42 0.23 5.33 2.02
C MET A 42 0.25 6.85 1.91
N VAL A 43 1.30 7.50 2.41
CA VAL A 43 1.46 8.96 2.33
C VAL A 43 1.45 9.45 0.88
N MET A 44 2.15 8.75 -0.02
CA MET A 44 2.14 9.09 -1.45
C MET A 44 0.74 9.03 -2.04
N ARG A 45 -0.08 8.07 -1.63
CA ARG A 45 -1.45 7.90 -2.13
C ARG A 45 -2.45 8.89 -1.56
N GLN A 46 -2.19 9.42 -0.36
CA GLN A 46 -3.06 10.45 0.23
C GLN A 46 -3.03 11.78 -0.52
N GLN A 47 -1.97 12.07 -1.29
CA GLN A 47 -1.85 13.34 -2.03
C GLN A 47 -2.92 13.51 -3.11
N GLY A 48 -3.43 12.43 -3.68
CA GLY A 48 -4.49 12.48 -4.69
C GLY A 48 -5.87 12.06 -4.20
N ARG A 49 -6.07 12.04 -2.88
CA ARG A 49 -7.31 11.55 -2.25
C ARG A 49 -8.59 12.18 -2.81
N ASP A 50 -8.56 13.48 -3.06
CA ASP A 50 -9.73 14.25 -3.49
C ASP A 50 -9.75 14.49 -5.01
N PHE A 51 -8.77 13.97 -5.74
CA PHE A 51 -8.73 14.09 -7.18
C PHE A 51 -9.79 13.19 -7.84
N ILE A 52 -10.57 13.77 -8.74
CA ILE A 52 -11.59 13.06 -9.52
C ILE A 52 -11.17 13.10 -10.99
N SER A 53 -10.78 11.95 -11.54
CA SER A 53 -10.47 11.82 -12.98
C SER A 53 -11.72 11.99 -13.84
N ALA A 54 -11.54 12.23 -15.13
CA ALA A 54 -12.66 12.25 -16.07
C ALA A 54 -13.40 10.91 -16.09
N ASP A 55 -12.65 9.82 -16.11
CA ASP A 55 -13.17 8.45 -16.09
C ASP A 55 -14.01 8.16 -14.82
N MET A 56 -13.50 8.60 -13.68
CA MET A 56 -14.25 8.48 -12.43
C MET A 56 -15.57 9.26 -12.45
N ARG A 57 -15.55 10.48 -12.97
CA ARG A 57 -16.73 11.33 -13.04
C ARG A 57 -17.74 10.83 -14.05
N ASP A 58 -17.28 10.42 -15.24
CA ASP A 58 -18.14 10.15 -16.38
C ASP A 58 -18.68 8.70 -16.37
N PHE A 59 -18.03 7.79 -15.62
CA PHE A 59 -18.41 6.37 -15.56
C PHE A 59 -18.57 5.84 -14.13
N LEU A 60 -17.51 5.85 -13.32
CA LEU A 60 -17.48 5.13 -12.05
C LEU A 60 -18.53 5.63 -11.05
N ILE A 61 -18.68 6.95 -10.93
CA ILE A 61 -19.68 7.56 -10.05
C ILE A 61 -21.09 7.22 -10.54
N LEU A 62 -21.34 7.31 -11.84
CA LEU A 62 -22.66 7.01 -12.42
C LEU A 62 -23.02 5.54 -12.22
N TRP A 63 -22.09 4.63 -12.40
CA TRP A 63 -22.33 3.19 -12.15
C TRP A 63 -22.54 2.89 -10.67
N TYR A 64 -21.79 3.53 -9.79
CA TYR A 64 -22.01 3.41 -8.34
C TYR A 64 -23.41 3.88 -7.95
N ASP A 65 -23.85 5.03 -8.44
CA ASP A 65 -25.17 5.58 -8.15
C ASP A 65 -26.29 4.69 -8.72
N SER A 66 -26.09 4.12 -9.90
CA SER A 66 -27.02 3.13 -10.49
C SER A 66 -27.12 1.87 -9.63
N ILE A 67 -25.99 1.31 -9.19
CA ILE A 67 -25.96 0.13 -8.30
C ILE A 67 -26.67 0.45 -6.97
N LYS A 68 -26.42 1.62 -6.41
CA LYS A 68 -27.05 2.08 -5.17
C LYS A 68 -28.57 2.26 -5.32
N ALA A 69 -29.01 2.88 -6.41
CA ALA A 69 -30.43 3.08 -6.72
C ALA A 69 -31.19 1.75 -6.89
N GLN A 70 -30.53 0.73 -7.44
CA GLN A 70 -31.07 -0.63 -7.61
C GLN A 70 -31.03 -1.47 -6.31
N GLY A 71 -30.60 -0.88 -5.19
CA GLY A 71 -30.55 -1.54 -3.88
C GLY A 71 -29.27 -2.36 -3.61
N GLY A 72 -28.13 -1.92 -4.13
CA GLY A 72 -26.82 -2.49 -3.86
C GLY A 72 -26.70 -3.91 -4.40
N LEU A 73 -26.63 -4.93 -3.55
CA LEU A 73 -26.51 -6.34 -3.97
C LEU A 73 -27.67 -6.83 -4.85
N ARG A 74 -28.82 -6.16 -4.84
CA ARG A 74 -29.93 -6.52 -5.74
C ARG A 74 -29.63 -6.19 -7.19
N SER A 75 -28.73 -5.25 -7.46
CA SER A 75 -28.30 -4.88 -8.81
C SER A 75 -27.52 -6.00 -9.53
N LEU A 76 -27.05 -7.02 -8.80
CA LEU A 76 -26.28 -8.13 -9.38
C LEU A 76 -27.11 -9.03 -10.32
N LYS A 77 -28.42 -8.79 -10.44
CA LYS A 77 -29.28 -9.47 -11.42
C LYS A 77 -29.02 -8.99 -12.86
N GLU A 78 -28.50 -7.80 -12.99
CA GLU A 78 -28.20 -7.15 -14.28
C GLU A 78 -26.77 -6.58 -14.25
N GLN A 79 -26.13 -6.56 -15.41
CA GLN A 79 -24.82 -5.93 -15.53
C GLN A 79 -24.99 -4.42 -15.53
N VAL A 80 -24.19 -3.73 -14.71
CA VAL A 80 -24.11 -2.28 -14.68
C VAL A 80 -22.80 -1.83 -15.29
N GLY A 81 -22.87 -1.08 -16.39
CA GLY A 81 -21.69 -0.63 -17.11
C GLY A 81 -20.85 -1.80 -17.66
N ASP A 82 -19.55 -1.62 -17.68
CA ASP A 82 -18.57 -2.61 -18.16
C ASP A 82 -17.99 -3.48 -17.03
N TYR A 83 -18.60 -3.43 -15.85
CA TYR A 83 -18.11 -4.21 -14.70
C TYR A 83 -18.35 -5.70 -14.88
N ASN A 84 -17.33 -6.49 -14.54
CA ASN A 84 -17.54 -7.91 -14.30
C ASN A 84 -18.27 -8.14 -12.97
N LEU A 85 -18.89 -9.30 -12.82
CA LEU A 85 -19.68 -9.65 -11.64
C LEU A 85 -18.92 -9.47 -10.31
N LEU A 86 -17.65 -9.83 -10.27
CA LEU A 86 -16.83 -9.73 -9.05
C LEU A 86 -16.66 -8.25 -8.66
N TYR A 87 -16.28 -7.40 -9.62
CA TYR A 87 -16.07 -5.99 -9.34
C TYR A 87 -17.38 -5.28 -9.00
N GLN A 88 -18.46 -5.57 -9.74
CA GLN A 88 -19.80 -5.07 -9.41
C GLN A 88 -20.23 -5.48 -8.00
N THR A 89 -19.91 -6.70 -7.56
CA THR A 89 -20.19 -7.17 -6.19
C THR A 89 -19.44 -6.33 -5.15
N LEU A 90 -18.17 -6.04 -5.37
CA LEU A 90 -17.38 -5.19 -4.47
C LEU A 90 -17.96 -3.77 -4.39
N VAL A 91 -18.33 -3.19 -5.54
CA VAL A 91 -18.98 -1.87 -5.59
C VAL A 91 -20.33 -1.90 -4.88
N ALA A 92 -21.13 -2.96 -5.08
CA ALA A 92 -22.41 -3.12 -4.41
C ALA A 92 -22.27 -3.18 -2.88
N PHE A 93 -21.25 -3.84 -2.34
CA PHE A 93 -20.95 -3.80 -0.91
C PHE A 93 -20.61 -2.39 -0.42
N MET A 94 -19.88 -1.60 -1.21
CA MET A 94 -19.53 -0.22 -0.84
C MET A 94 -20.76 0.67 -0.70
N THR A 95 -21.88 0.38 -1.38
CA THR A 95 -23.10 1.19 -1.29
C THR A 95 -23.76 1.16 0.10
N TYR A 96 -23.40 0.19 0.94
CA TYR A 96 -23.90 0.08 2.33
C TYR A 96 -23.01 0.83 3.33
N LEU A 97 -21.85 1.33 2.91
CA LEU A 97 -20.92 2.03 3.80
C LEU A 97 -21.25 3.54 3.83
N PRO A 98 -21.08 4.21 4.98
CA PRO A 98 -21.26 5.66 5.09
C PRO A 98 -20.03 6.41 4.53
N GLY A 99 -20.20 7.19 3.48
CA GLY A 99 -19.11 8.00 2.93
C GLY A 99 -19.21 8.27 1.43
N SER A 100 -18.10 8.68 0.82
CA SER A 100 -18.01 9.04 -0.60
C SER A 100 -17.61 7.84 -1.47
N CYS A 101 -18.29 7.65 -2.60
CA CYS A 101 -17.93 6.60 -3.57
C CYS A 101 -16.49 6.77 -4.09
N VAL A 102 -16.02 8.00 -4.29
CA VAL A 102 -14.64 8.29 -4.72
C VAL A 102 -13.62 7.72 -3.73
N GLN A 103 -13.87 7.92 -2.42
CA GLN A 103 -12.99 7.38 -1.38
C GLN A 103 -12.97 5.85 -1.36
N TYR A 104 -14.12 5.20 -1.64
CA TYR A 104 -14.19 3.75 -1.69
C TYR A 104 -13.45 3.16 -2.88
N TYR A 105 -13.61 3.74 -4.07
CA TYR A 105 -12.84 3.31 -5.24
C TYR A 105 -11.33 3.42 -4.99
N LYS A 106 -10.89 4.57 -4.46
CA LYS A 106 -9.47 4.76 -4.12
C LYS A 106 -8.99 3.81 -3.03
N ALA A 107 -9.78 3.61 -1.98
CA ALA A 107 -9.45 2.66 -0.92
C ALA A 107 -9.33 1.22 -1.46
N LEU A 108 -10.23 0.82 -2.36
CA LEU A 108 -10.18 -0.48 -3.01
C LEU A 108 -8.89 -0.65 -3.81
N SER A 109 -8.57 0.33 -4.66
CA SER A 109 -7.33 0.31 -5.46
C SER A 109 -6.08 0.25 -4.57
N ILE A 110 -6.04 1.04 -3.49
CA ILE A 110 -4.94 1.01 -2.52
C ILE A 110 -4.81 -0.38 -1.88
N VAL A 111 -5.90 -0.99 -1.45
CA VAL A 111 -5.88 -2.34 -0.87
C VAL A 111 -5.28 -3.34 -1.87
N PHE A 112 -5.72 -3.31 -3.13
CA PHE A 112 -5.17 -4.20 -4.15
C PHE A 112 -3.71 -3.92 -4.48
N ASP A 113 -3.23 -2.67 -4.43
CA ASP A 113 -1.82 -2.34 -4.58
C ASP A 113 -0.94 -2.99 -3.50
N TYR A 114 -1.40 -2.95 -2.25
CA TYR A 114 -0.68 -3.60 -1.13
C TYR A 114 -0.67 -5.12 -1.28
N TRP A 115 -1.80 -5.70 -1.70
CA TRP A 115 -1.88 -7.13 -1.99
C TRP A 115 -0.95 -7.52 -3.14
N LEU A 116 -0.94 -6.73 -4.21
CA LEU A 116 -0.06 -6.94 -5.37
C LEU A 116 1.41 -6.87 -4.94
N ALA A 117 1.79 -5.84 -4.17
CA ALA A 117 3.15 -5.68 -3.68
C ALA A 117 3.57 -6.87 -2.81
N PHE A 118 2.70 -7.31 -1.88
CA PHE A 118 2.96 -8.45 -1.02
C PHE A 118 3.07 -9.76 -1.80
N ALA A 119 2.13 -10.04 -2.70
CA ALA A 119 2.14 -11.26 -3.51
C ALA A 119 3.35 -11.33 -4.44
N SER A 120 3.70 -10.21 -5.10
CA SER A 120 4.88 -10.10 -5.94
C SER A 120 6.17 -10.31 -5.14
N ALA A 121 6.25 -9.71 -3.96
CA ALA A 121 7.39 -9.88 -3.06
C ALA A 121 7.56 -11.32 -2.61
N LEU A 122 6.47 -11.99 -2.26
CA LEU A 122 6.48 -13.38 -1.87
C LEU A 122 6.93 -14.29 -3.01
N LEU A 123 6.42 -14.05 -4.22
CA LEU A 123 6.80 -14.80 -5.41
C LEU A 123 8.29 -14.65 -5.72
N VAL A 124 8.79 -13.41 -5.79
CA VAL A 124 10.21 -13.12 -6.05
C VAL A 124 11.12 -13.76 -4.98
N ALA A 125 10.73 -13.64 -3.71
CA ALA A 125 11.50 -14.20 -2.61
C ALA A 125 11.56 -15.73 -2.68
N ARG A 126 10.45 -16.40 -2.99
CA ARG A 126 10.38 -17.87 -3.15
C ARG A 126 11.24 -18.36 -4.32
N LEU A 127 11.19 -17.67 -5.45
CA LEU A 127 11.99 -18.02 -6.63
C LEU A 127 13.50 -17.75 -6.43
N SER A 128 13.88 -16.90 -5.49
CA SER A 128 15.30 -16.53 -5.24
C SER A 128 16.02 -17.47 -4.26
N GLY A 129 15.34 -18.44 -3.67
CA GLY A 129 15.91 -19.39 -2.70
C GLY A 129 16.02 -18.82 -1.28
N GLU A 130 16.21 -19.72 -0.31
CA GLU A 130 16.14 -19.37 1.12
C GLU A 130 17.21 -18.36 1.58
N ALA A 131 18.43 -18.48 1.07
CA ALA A 131 19.55 -17.60 1.47
C ALA A 131 19.30 -16.10 1.20
N CYS A 132 18.48 -15.76 0.21
CA CYS A 132 18.20 -14.41 -0.21
C CYS A 132 16.75 -13.96 0.08
N PHE A 133 15.94 -14.82 0.70
CA PHE A 133 14.50 -14.64 0.85
C PHE A 133 14.12 -13.25 1.41
N HIS A 134 14.58 -12.91 2.61
CA HIS A 134 14.22 -11.66 3.28
C HIS A 134 14.60 -10.42 2.47
N ARG A 135 15.83 -10.40 1.95
CA ARG A 135 16.32 -9.28 1.16
C ARG A 135 15.52 -9.10 -0.14
N LYS A 136 15.25 -10.18 -0.84
CA LYS A 136 14.49 -10.14 -2.10
C LYS A 136 13.03 -9.78 -1.87
N PHE A 137 12.42 -10.27 -0.78
CA PHE A 137 11.10 -9.89 -0.37
C PHE A 137 10.99 -8.37 -0.14
N GLN A 138 11.88 -7.81 0.67
CA GLN A 138 11.88 -6.38 0.98
C GLN A 138 12.07 -5.51 -0.27
N MET A 139 13.03 -5.86 -1.11
CA MET A 139 13.29 -5.14 -2.36
C MET A 139 12.08 -5.17 -3.30
N ALA A 140 11.51 -6.34 -3.54
CA ALA A 140 10.37 -6.50 -4.43
C ALA A 140 9.12 -5.80 -3.89
N TYR A 141 8.87 -5.90 -2.58
CA TYR A 141 7.78 -5.18 -1.92
C TYR A 141 7.90 -3.67 -2.10
N ALA A 142 9.07 -3.11 -1.80
CA ALA A 142 9.30 -1.67 -1.94
C ALA A 142 9.18 -1.21 -3.39
N VAL A 143 9.79 -1.94 -4.33
CA VAL A 143 9.75 -1.59 -5.76
C VAL A 143 8.31 -1.58 -6.26
N VAL A 144 7.53 -2.62 -6.02
CA VAL A 144 6.15 -2.70 -6.53
C VAL A 144 5.26 -1.67 -5.86
N LEU A 145 5.33 -1.51 -4.53
CA LEU A 145 4.46 -0.59 -3.79
C LEU A 145 4.72 0.88 -4.13
N LEU A 146 5.98 1.25 -4.39
CA LEU A 146 6.40 2.62 -4.69
C LEU A 146 6.57 2.89 -6.18
N LEU A 147 6.27 1.91 -7.05
CA LEU A 147 6.34 2.09 -8.50
C LEU A 147 5.42 3.23 -8.93
N PRO A 148 5.94 4.26 -9.65
CA PRO A 148 5.13 5.43 -10.01
C PRO A 148 3.82 5.09 -10.71
N THR A 149 3.83 4.12 -11.62
CA THR A 149 2.62 3.67 -12.32
C THR A 149 1.57 3.06 -11.40
N VAL A 150 1.98 2.30 -10.38
CA VAL A 150 1.07 1.71 -9.39
C VAL A 150 0.50 2.81 -8.50
N VAL A 151 1.35 3.73 -8.02
CA VAL A 151 0.91 4.86 -7.19
C VAL A 151 -0.04 5.77 -7.95
N LEU A 152 0.30 6.14 -9.20
CA LEU A 152 -0.54 7.01 -10.02
C LEU A 152 -1.88 6.38 -10.35
N ASN A 153 -1.91 5.05 -10.59
CA ASN A 153 -3.15 4.34 -10.85
C ASN A 153 -4.13 4.50 -9.68
N SER A 154 -3.71 4.20 -8.45
CA SER A 154 -4.59 4.30 -7.27
C SER A 154 -4.88 5.74 -6.83
N VAL A 155 -4.03 6.71 -7.21
CA VAL A 155 -4.22 8.13 -6.86
C VAL A 155 -5.15 8.84 -7.83
N TYR A 156 -4.98 8.63 -9.13
CA TYR A 156 -5.67 9.40 -10.17
C TYR A 156 -6.79 8.65 -10.87
N TRP A 157 -6.68 7.32 -11.00
CA TRP A 157 -7.72 6.53 -11.70
C TRP A 157 -8.70 5.87 -10.74
N GLY A 158 -8.29 5.55 -9.53
CA GLY A 158 -9.15 5.00 -8.48
C GLY A 158 -9.20 3.50 -8.43
#